data_5c54c890b54a645a4fd6943b26c49abd
#
_entry.id   5c54c890b54a645a4fd6943b26c49abd
#
_cell.length_a   1.000
_cell.length_b   1.000
_cell.length_c   1.000
_cell.angle_alpha   90.00
_cell.angle_beta   90.00
_cell.angle_gamma   90.00
#
_symmetry.space_group_name_H-M   'P 1'
#
loop_
_entity.id
_entity.type
_entity.pdbx_description
1 polymer ?
#
loop_
_entity_poly.entity_id
_entity_poly.type
_entity_poly.pdbx_seq_one_letter_code
_entity_poly.pdbx_strand_id
1 'polypeptide(L)'
;MESHFLHAAWNNLIMANYSISPDLLSPFVPHKTQLDSFEGKTFVSLVGFMFLNTKILGFGVPYHINFEEVNLRFYVKHNNNGNWMRGVTFIKEIVPKPAITLLANNLYKEKYATMKMKHFHRESDAGLETGYEWKGKDKWHALTTVSQKKSSPMRAGSEEEFIAEHYWGFTKVNETKTYAYEVQHSRWEIFPVTEYKIDCDFASLYGREFSFLNNEKPSSVFMAKGSEVKIFRKKTLN
;
A
#
# COMPACT_ATOMS: atom_id res chain seq x y z
N MET A 1 -25.88 -6.77 -8.49
CA MET A 1 -24.51 -6.18 -8.48
C MET A 1 -24.18 -5.80 -7.03
N GLU A 2 -23.13 -6.40 -6.43
CA GLU A 2 -22.70 -5.96 -5.09
C GLU A 2 -22.23 -4.49 -5.19
N SER A 3 -22.79 -3.62 -4.34
CA SER A 3 -22.41 -2.21 -4.30
C SER A 3 -21.01 -2.08 -3.68
N HIS A 4 -20.06 -1.47 -4.39
CA HIS A 4 -18.76 -1.14 -3.82
C HIS A 4 -18.91 -0.11 -2.69
N PHE A 5 -18.05 -0.22 -1.67
CA PHE A 5 -17.99 0.71 -0.54
C PHE A 5 -17.25 2.00 -0.92
N LEU A 6 -16.12 1.87 -1.64
CA LEU A 6 -15.31 2.99 -2.09
C LEU A 6 -14.97 2.84 -3.57
N HIS A 7 -14.98 3.96 -4.29
CA HIS A 7 -14.49 4.09 -5.65
C HIS A 7 -13.53 5.28 -5.71
N ALA A 8 -12.35 5.07 -6.30
CA ALA A 8 -11.33 6.10 -6.46
C ALA A 8 -10.43 5.76 -7.66
N ALA A 9 -9.49 6.62 -7.98
CA ALA A 9 -8.31 6.25 -8.76
C ALA A 9 -7.09 6.28 -7.84
N TRP A 10 -6.25 5.23 -7.92
CA TRP A 10 -4.90 5.22 -7.35
C TRP A 10 -3.92 5.60 -8.43
N ASN A 11 -3.09 6.60 -8.20
CA ASN A 11 -2.16 7.10 -9.20
C ASN A 11 -0.75 7.28 -8.64
N ASN A 12 0.24 7.07 -9.51
CA ASN A 12 1.65 7.34 -9.23
C ASN A 12 2.16 6.58 -7.99
N LEU A 13 1.93 5.25 -7.97
CA LEU A 13 2.30 4.42 -6.83
C LEU A 13 3.81 4.13 -6.85
N ILE A 14 4.56 4.73 -5.94
CA ILE A 14 5.94 4.35 -5.67
C ILE A 14 5.91 3.15 -4.72
N MET A 15 6.58 2.07 -5.08
CA MET A 15 6.68 0.85 -4.28
C MET A 15 8.14 0.51 -4.03
N ALA A 16 8.59 0.66 -2.78
CA ALA A 16 9.92 0.26 -2.33
C ALA A 16 9.80 -1.04 -1.53
N ASN A 17 10.35 -2.13 -2.06
CA ASN A 17 10.11 -3.48 -1.60
C ASN A 17 11.36 -4.03 -0.91
N TYR A 18 11.18 -4.57 0.29
CA TYR A 18 12.26 -5.12 1.10
C TYR A 18 11.98 -6.59 1.38
N SER A 19 12.99 -7.44 1.20
CA SER A 19 12.93 -8.82 1.71
C SER A 19 13.03 -8.79 3.23
N ILE A 20 12.19 -9.58 3.91
CA ILE A 20 12.10 -9.59 5.36
C ILE A 20 11.95 -11.04 5.87
N SER A 21 12.47 -11.32 7.06
CA SER A 21 12.25 -12.60 7.71
C SER A 21 10.75 -12.83 7.99
N PRO A 22 10.21 -14.02 7.65
CA PRO A 22 8.83 -14.38 8.00
C PRO A 22 8.52 -14.23 9.48
N ASP A 23 9.49 -14.46 10.36
CA ASP A 23 9.32 -14.40 11.82
C ASP A 23 8.95 -12.99 12.29
N LEU A 24 9.50 -11.95 11.64
CA LEU A 24 9.18 -10.56 11.95
C LEU A 24 7.74 -10.19 11.55
N LEU A 25 7.20 -10.83 10.55
CA LEU A 25 5.82 -10.60 10.08
C LEU A 25 4.78 -11.48 10.81
N SER A 26 5.21 -12.61 11.37
CA SER A 26 4.33 -13.59 12.02
C SER A 26 3.33 -12.98 13.03
N PRO A 27 3.72 -12.03 13.92
CA PRO A 27 2.79 -11.43 14.88
C PRO A 27 1.66 -10.60 14.21
N PHE A 28 1.86 -10.16 12.97
CA PHE A 28 0.93 -9.32 12.23
C PHE A 28 0.01 -10.10 11.30
N VAL A 29 0.30 -11.38 11.05
CA VAL A 29 -0.49 -12.21 10.13
C VAL A 29 -1.93 -12.36 10.65
N PRO A 30 -2.94 -12.00 9.83
CA PRO A 30 -4.34 -12.15 10.21
C PRO A 30 -4.76 -13.61 10.34
N HIS A 31 -5.69 -13.90 11.25
CA HIS A 31 -6.28 -15.22 11.40
C HIS A 31 -6.81 -15.77 10.07
N LYS A 32 -6.65 -17.08 9.81
CA LYS A 32 -6.99 -17.77 8.55
C LYS A 32 -6.23 -17.30 7.29
N THR A 33 -5.18 -16.52 7.47
CA THR A 33 -4.26 -16.20 6.37
C THR A 33 -2.89 -16.81 6.64
N GLN A 34 -2.08 -16.88 5.62
CA GLN A 34 -0.66 -17.21 5.71
C GLN A 34 0.15 -16.21 4.90
N LEU A 35 1.43 -16.07 5.21
CA LEU A 35 2.34 -15.23 4.42
C LEU A 35 2.34 -15.71 2.97
N ASP A 36 2.28 -14.77 2.05
CA ASP A 36 2.55 -15.01 0.63
C ASP A 36 4.01 -14.72 0.34
N SER A 37 4.61 -15.48 -0.56
CA SER A 37 6.03 -15.40 -0.89
C SER A 37 6.26 -15.49 -2.39
N PHE A 38 7.32 -14.84 -2.83
CA PHE A 38 7.82 -14.91 -4.20
C PHE A 38 9.24 -15.47 -4.18
N GLU A 39 9.47 -16.54 -4.92
CA GLU A 39 10.78 -17.28 -4.95
C GLU A 39 11.32 -17.58 -3.54
N GLY A 40 10.45 -17.97 -2.62
CA GLY A 40 10.80 -18.29 -1.24
C GLY A 40 11.07 -17.10 -0.32
N LYS A 41 10.93 -15.87 -0.80
CA LYS A 41 11.12 -14.64 -0.02
C LYS A 41 9.79 -14.02 0.36
N THR A 42 9.69 -13.51 1.58
CA THR A 42 8.61 -12.63 2.04
C THR A 42 9.02 -11.18 1.92
N PHE A 43 8.06 -10.31 1.67
CA PHE A 43 8.30 -8.89 1.42
C PHE A 43 7.47 -7.99 2.34
N VAL A 44 8.06 -6.85 2.68
CA VAL A 44 7.37 -5.67 3.18
C VAL A 44 7.61 -4.52 2.24
N SER A 45 6.58 -3.73 1.93
CA SER A 45 6.68 -2.63 0.96
C SER A 45 6.26 -1.31 1.59
N LEU A 46 7.12 -0.30 1.44
CA LEU A 46 6.76 1.10 1.67
C LEU A 46 6.14 1.61 0.36
N VAL A 47 4.87 1.99 0.42
CA VAL A 47 4.11 2.42 -0.75
C VAL A 47 3.59 3.82 -0.54
N GLY A 48 3.80 4.71 -1.50
CA GLY A 48 3.24 6.07 -1.51
C GLY A 48 2.46 6.31 -2.80
N PHE A 49 1.26 6.89 -2.71
CA PHE A 49 0.41 7.12 -3.88
C PHE A 49 -0.66 8.20 -3.63
N MET A 50 -1.36 8.58 -4.71
CA MET A 50 -2.49 9.50 -4.67
C MET A 50 -3.81 8.74 -4.76
N PHE A 51 -4.72 9.04 -3.84
CA PHE A 51 -6.15 8.85 -4.05
C PHE A 51 -6.71 10.03 -4.84
N LEU A 52 -7.41 9.77 -5.93
CA LEU A 52 -8.08 10.77 -6.75
C LEU A 52 -9.55 10.38 -6.95
N ASN A 53 -10.42 11.41 -7.03
CA ASN A 53 -11.86 11.24 -7.30
C ASN A 53 -12.57 10.29 -6.32
N THR A 54 -12.15 10.28 -5.07
CA THR A 54 -12.64 9.35 -4.05
C THR A 54 -14.12 9.58 -3.76
N LYS A 55 -14.88 8.50 -3.85
CA LYS A 55 -16.31 8.43 -3.50
C LYS A 55 -16.55 7.30 -2.52
N ILE A 56 -17.27 7.56 -1.45
CA ILE A 56 -17.71 6.57 -0.47
C ILE A 56 -19.21 6.39 -0.64
N LEU A 57 -19.67 5.15 -0.88
CA LEU A 57 -21.07 4.82 -1.17
C LEU A 57 -21.68 5.69 -2.31
N GLY A 58 -20.85 6.04 -3.31
CA GLY A 58 -21.24 6.86 -4.45
C GLY A 58 -21.13 8.39 -4.23
N PHE A 59 -20.84 8.85 -3.02
CA PHE A 59 -20.77 10.28 -2.69
C PHE A 59 -19.33 10.74 -2.50
N GLY A 60 -18.96 11.81 -3.20
CA GLY A 60 -17.68 12.52 -2.96
C GLY A 60 -17.83 13.43 -1.72
N VAL A 61 -16.96 13.22 -0.73
CA VAL A 61 -16.93 14.09 0.46
C VAL A 61 -16.04 15.30 0.17
N PRO A 62 -16.56 16.55 0.24
CA PRO A 62 -15.76 17.74 0.02
C PRO A 62 -14.46 17.73 0.83
N TYR A 63 -13.36 18.20 0.24
CA TYR A 63 -11.99 18.21 0.82
C TYR A 63 -11.37 16.83 1.10
N HIS A 64 -12.07 15.71 0.77
CA HIS A 64 -11.58 14.32 0.94
C HIS A 64 -11.60 13.53 -0.36
N ILE A 65 -11.67 14.24 -1.51
CA ILE A 65 -11.75 13.61 -2.83
C ILE A 65 -10.36 13.21 -3.33
N ASN A 66 -9.36 14.06 -3.07
CA ASN A 66 -7.97 13.84 -3.48
C ASN A 66 -7.06 13.99 -2.25
N PHE A 67 -6.21 12.99 -2.03
CA PHE A 67 -5.27 13.01 -0.92
C PHE A 67 -4.16 11.98 -1.14
N GLU A 68 -3.06 12.18 -0.44
CA GLU A 68 -1.92 11.28 -0.39
C GLU A 68 -2.19 10.12 0.57
N GLU A 69 -1.59 8.96 0.27
CA GLU A 69 -1.40 7.89 1.24
C GLU A 69 0.04 7.37 1.17
N VAL A 70 0.62 7.12 2.34
CA VAL A 70 1.83 6.32 2.49
C VAL A 70 1.56 5.20 3.47
N ASN A 71 1.87 3.96 3.07
CA ASN A 71 1.67 2.80 3.94
C ASN A 71 2.88 1.87 3.95
N LEU A 72 3.00 1.11 5.03
CA LEU A 72 3.87 -0.07 5.10
C LEU A 72 2.98 -1.30 5.14
N ARG A 73 3.13 -2.17 4.14
CA ARG A 73 2.28 -3.37 3.97
C ARG A 73 3.11 -4.61 3.68
N PHE A 74 2.53 -5.76 3.94
CA PHE A 74 3.08 -7.06 3.56
C PHE A 74 2.01 -7.94 2.91
N TYR A 75 2.41 -9.10 2.42
CA TYR A 75 1.61 -9.92 1.51
C TYR A 75 1.18 -11.22 2.19
N VAL A 76 -0.11 -11.49 2.09
CA VAL A 76 -0.75 -12.69 2.66
C VAL A 76 -1.70 -13.31 1.65
N LYS A 77 -2.06 -14.57 1.90
CA LYS A 77 -3.08 -15.28 1.14
C LYS A 77 -3.99 -16.09 2.04
N HIS A 78 -5.23 -16.22 1.64
CA HIS A 78 -6.27 -17.01 2.30
C HIS A 78 -6.75 -18.12 1.36
N ASN A 79 -6.84 -19.34 1.86
CA ASN A 79 -7.43 -20.44 1.09
C ASN A 79 -8.94 -20.50 1.33
N ASN A 80 -9.69 -20.13 0.32
CA ASN A 80 -11.16 -20.24 0.33
C ASN A 80 -11.59 -21.45 -0.50
N ASN A 81 -11.69 -22.62 0.15
CA ASN A 81 -12.11 -23.89 -0.48
C ASN A 81 -11.31 -24.24 -1.74
N GLY A 82 -9.98 -24.14 -1.68
CA GLY A 82 -9.07 -24.45 -2.79
C GLY A 82 -8.72 -23.25 -3.68
N ASN A 83 -9.45 -22.15 -3.58
CA ASN A 83 -9.15 -20.91 -4.29
C ASN A 83 -8.32 -19.95 -3.44
N TRP A 84 -7.14 -19.60 -3.90
CA TRP A 84 -6.27 -18.66 -3.20
C TRP A 84 -6.71 -17.21 -3.43
N MET A 85 -7.05 -16.54 -2.36
CA MET A 85 -7.29 -15.10 -2.30
C MET A 85 -6.01 -14.43 -1.84
N ARG A 86 -5.27 -13.80 -2.77
CA ARG A 86 -4.02 -13.10 -2.48
C ARG A 86 -4.31 -11.65 -2.13
N GLY A 87 -3.69 -11.15 -1.07
CA GLY A 87 -3.98 -9.80 -0.59
C GLY A 87 -2.87 -9.22 0.27
N VAL A 88 -3.12 -8.03 0.75
CA VAL A 88 -2.20 -7.26 1.58
C VAL A 88 -2.73 -7.12 3.00
N THR A 89 -1.81 -6.95 3.94
CA THR A 89 -2.08 -6.55 5.32
C THR A 89 -1.22 -5.34 5.63
N PHE A 90 -1.83 -4.32 6.22
CA PHE A 90 -1.14 -3.08 6.54
C PHE A 90 -0.57 -3.11 7.95
N ILE A 91 0.72 -2.73 8.07
CA ILE A 91 1.35 -2.43 9.36
C ILE A 91 0.82 -1.09 9.86
N LYS A 92 0.80 -0.10 8.97
CA LYS A 92 0.21 1.23 9.21
C LYS A 92 0.02 1.97 7.89
N GLU A 93 -1.03 2.79 7.86
CA GLU A 93 -1.39 3.66 6.75
C GLU A 93 -1.39 5.13 7.24
N ILE A 94 -0.85 6.02 6.45
CA ILE A 94 -0.69 7.44 6.80
C ILE A 94 -1.38 8.28 5.74
N VAL A 95 -2.31 9.14 6.18
CA VAL A 95 -3.06 10.06 5.30
C VAL A 95 -3.16 11.45 5.94
N PRO A 96 -3.36 12.53 5.18
CA PRO A 96 -3.53 13.88 5.74
C PRO A 96 -4.96 14.20 6.18
N LYS A 97 -5.88 13.23 6.18
CA LYS A 97 -7.32 13.42 6.37
C LYS A 97 -7.82 12.73 7.65
N PRO A 98 -8.05 13.47 8.76
CA PRO A 98 -8.53 12.90 10.03
C PRO A 98 -9.84 12.12 9.89
N ALA A 99 -10.77 12.59 9.05
CA ALA A 99 -12.04 11.90 8.85
C ALA A 99 -11.86 10.53 8.17
N ILE A 100 -10.93 10.38 7.24
CA ILE A 100 -10.57 9.09 6.63
C ILE A 100 -9.98 8.16 7.68
N THR A 101 -9.04 8.65 8.49
CA THR A 101 -8.46 7.90 9.61
C THR A 101 -9.53 7.37 10.57
N LEU A 102 -10.46 8.25 10.98
CA LEU A 102 -11.54 7.86 11.88
C LEU A 102 -12.46 6.79 11.26
N LEU A 103 -12.84 6.97 10.00
CA LEU A 103 -13.72 6.05 9.27
C LEU A 103 -13.08 4.67 9.11
N ALA A 104 -11.84 4.62 8.60
CA ALA A 104 -11.14 3.37 8.34
C ALA A 104 -10.84 2.58 9.63
N ASN A 105 -10.37 3.25 10.67
CA ASN A 105 -10.07 2.62 11.95
C ASN A 105 -11.34 2.09 12.64
N ASN A 106 -12.46 2.81 12.58
CA ASN A 106 -13.68 2.37 13.23
C ASN A 106 -14.41 1.28 12.44
N LEU A 107 -14.54 1.44 11.12
CA LEU A 107 -15.29 0.50 10.30
C LEU A 107 -14.48 -0.74 9.93
N TYR A 108 -13.23 -0.57 9.48
CA TYR A 108 -12.41 -1.67 8.98
C TYR A 108 -11.37 -2.17 9.99
N LYS A 109 -11.19 -1.47 11.13
CA LYS A 109 -10.16 -1.77 12.14
C LYS A 109 -8.75 -1.68 11.56
N GLU A 110 -8.58 -0.86 10.52
CA GLU A 110 -7.27 -0.55 9.95
C GLU A 110 -6.43 0.32 10.90
N LYS A 111 -5.16 0.47 10.58
CA LYS A 111 -4.19 1.19 11.43
C LYS A 111 -3.79 2.52 10.80
N TYR A 112 -4.79 3.33 10.47
CA TYR A 112 -4.57 4.67 9.92
C TYR A 112 -4.03 5.64 10.96
N ALA A 113 -3.09 6.48 10.55
CA ALA A 113 -2.60 7.65 11.29
C ALA A 113 -2.75 8.91 10.44
N THR A 114 -3.10 10.02 11.08
CA THR A 114 -3.17 11.32 10.39
C THR A 114 -1.85 12.07 10.56
N MET A 115 -1.22 12.44 9.43
CA MET A 115 -0.02 13.28 9.40
C MET A 115 -0.15 14.33 8.31
N LYS A 116 0.51 15.48 8.46
CA LYS A 116 0.61 16.45 7.35
C LYS A 116 1.41 15.83 6.23
N MET A 117 0.90 15.94 5.00
CA MET A 117 1.54 15.37 3.82
C MET A 117 1.69 16.39 2.71
N LYS A 118 2.62 16.12 1.81
CA LYS A 118 2.86 16.84 0.57
C LYS A 118 3.21 15.81 -0.50
N HIS A 119 2.92 16.15 -1.75
CA HIS A 119 3.35 15.36 -2.89
C HIS A 119 3.80 16.26 -4.02
N PHE A 120 4.55 15.70 -4.93
CA PHE A 120 4.82 16.29 -6.24
C PHE A 120 4.87 15.19 -7.30
N HIS A 121 4.45 15.55 -8.50
CA HIS A 121 4.61 14.74 -9.70
C HIS A 121 4.84 15.71 -10.85
N ARG A 122 6.02 15.66 -11.44
CA ARG A 122 6.41 16.58 -12.51
C ARG A 122 7.31 15.88 -13.52
N GLU A 123 7.25 16.34 -14.75
CA GLU A 123 8.17 15.94 -15.79
C GLU A 123 9.38 16.91 -15.81
N SER A 124 10.57 16.34 -15.95
CA SER A 124 11.83 17.06 -16.10
C SER A 124 12.68 16.44 -17.21
N ASP A 125 13.87 17.00 -17.46
CA ASP A 125 14.83 16.38 -18.38
C ASP A 125 15.34 15.03 -17.86
N ALA A 126 15.40 14.86 -16.55
CA ALA A 126 15.81 13.60 -15.91
C ALA A 126 14.74 12.48 -15.99
N GLY A 127 13.47 12.83 -16.22
CA GLY A 127 12.38 11.87 -16.27
C GLY A 127 11.10 12.34 -15.58
N LEU A 128 10.34 11.39 -15.04
CA LEU A 128 9.19 11.68 -14.18
C LEU A 128 9.65 11.69 -12.72
N GLU A 129 9.66 12.86 -12.11
CA GLU A 129 9.96 13.04 -10.70
C GLU A 129 8.67 12.93 -9.89
N THR A 130 8.62 11.96 -8.98
CA THR A 130 7.45 11.73 -8.11
C THR A 130 7.91 11.63 -6.66
N GLY A 131 7.16 12.24 -5.75
CA GLY A 131 7.50 12.21 -4.34
C GLY A 131 6.33 12.39 -3.41
N TYR A 132 6.42 11.72 -2.26
CA TYR A 132 5.52 11.82 -1.13
C TYR A 132 6.32 12.16 0.12
N GLU A 133 5.88 13.18 0.83
CA GLU A 133 6.49 13.63 2.08
C GLU A 133 5.43 13.64 3.17
N TRP A 134 5.79 13.20 4.38
CA TRP A 134 4.89 13.21 5.53
C TRP A 134 5.61 13.64 6.79
N LYS A 135 4.91 14.42 7.63
CA LYS A 135 5.48 15.01 8.85
C LYS A 135 5.30 14.04 10.02
N GLY A 136 6.36 13.38 10.43
CA GLY A 136 6.43 12.66 11.70
C GLY A 136 6.51 13.62 12.89
N LYS A 137 6.74 13.05 14.07
CA LYS A 137 6.85 13.85 15.30
C LYS A 137 7.97 14.88 15.21
N ASP A 138 9.16 14.45 14.83
CA ASP A 138 10.38 15.25 14.94
C ASP A 138 10.87 15.76 13.57
N LYS A 139 10.63 15.03 12.49
CA LYS A 139 11.12 15.39 11.16
C LYS A 139 10.09 15.11 10.06
N TRP A 140 10.35 15.62 8.86
CA TRP A 140 9.72 15.17 7.64
C TRP A 140 10.37 13.89 7.16
N HIS A 141 9.56 12.97 6.65
CA HIS A 141 9.96 11.76 5.96
C HIS A 141 9.66 11.93 4.48
N ALA A 142 10.34 11.17 3.63
CA ALA A 142 10.17 11.24 2.20
C ALA A 142 10.36 9.89 1.50
N LEU A 143 9.58 9.66 0.45
CA LEU A 143 9.73 8.60 -0.53
C LEU A 143 9.67 9.24 -1.90
N THR A 144 10.79 9.29 -2.63
CA THR A 144 10.87 9.98 -3.94
C THR A 144 11.55 9.11 -4.97
N THR A 145 11.15 9.29 -6.23
CA THR A 145 11.73 8.60 -7.39
C THR A 145 11.92 9.53 -8.57
N VAL A 146 12.93 9.22 -9.38
CA VAL A 146 13.00 9.62 -10.79
C VAL A 146 12.81 8.35 -11.61
N SER A 147 11.87 8.37 -12.53
CA SER A 147 11.57 7.24 -13.40
C SER A 147 11.56 7.63 -14.87
N GLN A 148 11.70 6.63 -15.74
CA GLN A 148 11.57 6.85 -17.18
C GLN A 148 10.19 7.39 -17.52
N LYS A 149 10.07 8.19 -18.58
CA LYS A 149 8.80 8.77 -19.04
C LYS A 149 7.87 7.77 -19.70
N LYS A 150 8.42 6.63 -20.17
CA LYS A 150 7.66 5.58 -20.83
C LYS A 150 7.38 4.43 -19.89
N SER A 151 6.10 4.12 -19.69
CA SER A 151 5.65 2.93 -18.98
C SER A 151 5.70 1.68 -19.86
N SER A 152 5.72 0.53 -19.22
CA SER A 152 5.61 -0.78 -19.88
C SER A 152 4.77 -1.72 -19.02
N PRO A 153 4.10 -2.72 -19.62
CA PRO A 153 3.44 -3.78 -18.87
C PRO A 153 4.43 -4.52 -17.97
N MET A 154 3.97 -4.93 -16.79
CA MET A 154 4.73 -5.82 -15.91
C MET A 154 4.97 -7.17 -16.61
N ARG A 155 6.18 -7.70 -16.49
CA ARG A 155 6.51 -9.03 -17.03
C ARG A 155 5.78 -10.10 -16.20
N ALA A 156 5.16 -11.06 -16.89
CA ALA A 156 4.52 -12.18 -16.22
C ALA A 156 5.54 -13.00 -15.40
N GLY A 157 5.19 -13.36 -14.17
CA GLY A 157 6.05 -14.08 -13.23
C GLY A 157 7.17 -13.22 -12.62
N SER A 158 7.11 -11.90 -12.71
CA SER A 158 8.10 -11.01 -12.10
C SER A 158 7.76 -10.65 -10.64
N GLU A 159 8.73 -10.10 -9.91
CA GLU A 159 8.52 -9.58 -8.56
C GLU A 159 7.51 -8.42 -8.57
N GLU A 160 7.57 -7.54 -9.57
CA GLU A 160 6.64 -6.41 -9.70
C GLU A 160 5.19 -6.90 -9.85
N GLU A 161 4.96 -7.96 -10.64
CA GLU A 161 3.65 -8.59 -10.75
C GLU A 161 3.22 -9.18 -9.41
N PHE A 162 4.12 -9.90 -8.71
CA PHE A 162 3.83 -10.42 -7.38
C PHE A 162 3.43 -9.31 -6.41
N ILE A 163 4.16 -8.20 -6.38
CA ILE A 163 3.93 -7.06 -5.48
C ILE A 163 2.63 -6.30 -5.80
N ALA A 164 2.30 -6.12 -7.08
CA ALA A 164 1.19 -5.29 -7.50
C ALA A 164 -0.15 -6.04 -7.62
N GLU A 165 -0.13 -7.33 -7.97
CA GLU A 165 -1.34 -8.10 -8.30
C GLU A 165 -1.93 -8.80 -7.07
N HIS A 166 -2.33 -8.01 -6.08
CA HIS A 166 -3.03 -8.45 -4.88
C HIS A 166 -4.39 -7.76 -4.78
N TYR A 167 -5.45 -8.54 -4.84
CA TYR A 167 -6.83 -8.05 -5.00
C TYR A 167 -7.67 -8.14 -3.73
N TRP A 168 -7.03 -8.36 -2.58
CA TRP A 168 -7.70 -8.41 -1.29
C TRP A 168 -6.95 -7.59 -0.25
N GLY A 169 -7.71 -6.98 0.68
CA GLY A 169 -7.18 -6.46 1.93
C GLY A 169 -7.61 -7.38 3.09
N PHE A 170 -6.67 -7.69 3.97
CA PHE A 170 -6.91 -8.50 5.17
C PHE A 170 -6.49 -7.73 6.41
N THR A 171 -7.44 -7.46 7.31
CA THR A 171 -7.17 -6.73 8.55
C THR A 171 -7.27 -7.67 9.75
N LYS A 172 -6.21 -7.78 10.54
CA LYS A 172 -6.20 -8.51 11.82
C LYS A 172 -7.02 -7.74 12.84
N VAL A 173 -8.23 -8.22 13.16
CA VAL A 173 -9.10 -7.61 14.19
C VAL A 173 -8.67 -8.07 15.58
N ASN A 174 -8.43 -9.37 15.74
CA ASN A 174 -7.86 -10.03 16.93
C ASN A 174 -7.33 -11.42 16.53
N GLU A 175 -6.96 -12.26 17.51
CA GLU A 175 -6.35 -13.57 17.25
C GLU A 175 -7.28 -14.59 16.56
N THR A 176 -8.59 -14.36 16.56
CA THR A 176 -9.59 -15.29 15.98
C THR A 176 -10.45 -14.68 14.90
N LYS A 177 -10.22 -13.39 14.56
CA LYS A 177 -11.10 -12.66 13.65
C LYS A 177 -10.31 -11.79 12.68
N THR A 178 -10.61 -11.94 11.40
CA THR A 178 -10.07 -11.15 10.30
C THR A 178 -11.20 -10.50 9.50
N TYR A 179 -11.01 -9.24 9.10
CA TYR A 179 -11.82 -8.65 8.03
C TYR A 179 -11.11 -8.86 6.71
N ALA A 180 -11.87 -9.26 5.68
CA ALA A 180 -11.42 -9.38 4.30
C ALA A 180 -12.30 -8.51 3.40
N TYR A 181 -11.71 -7.75 2.51
CA TYR A 181 -12.41 -6.95 1.51
C TYR A 181 -11.71 -7.05 0.15
N GLU A 182 -12.52 -7.16 -0.90
CA GLU A 182 -12.03 -7.22 -2.27
C GLU A 182 -11.67 -5.84 -2.78
N VAL A 183 -10.57 -5.75 -3.52
CA VAL A 183 -10.09 -4.56 -4.21
C VAL A 183 -9.97 -4.89 -5.69
N GLN A 184 -10.78 -4.30 -6.53
CA GLN A 184 -10.72 -4.48 -7.98
C GLN A 184 -9.98 -3.31 -8.62
N HIS A 185 -9.00 -3.62 -9.44
CA HIS A 185 -8.30 -2.68 -10.30
C HIS A 185 -7.82 -3.38 -11.57
N SER A 186 -7.54 -2.61 -12.62
CA SER A 186 -6.88 -3.15 -13.80
C SER A 186 -5.41 -3.45 -13.52
N ARG A 187 -4.81 -4.35 -14.27
CA ARG A 187 -3.36 -4.56 -14.24
C ARG A 187 -2.64 -3.27 -14.62
N TRP A 188 -1.63 -2.90 -13.83
CA TRP A 188 -0.92 -1.65 -14.03
C TRP A 188 0.27 -1.79 -14.98
N GLU A 189 0.57 -0.70 -15.65
CA GLU A 189 1.89 -0.47 -16.25
C GLU A 189 2.83 0.10 -15.19
N ILE A 190 4.13 -0.16 -15.36
CA ILE A 190 5.17 0.36 -14.50
C ILE A 190 6.12 1.29 -15.27
N PHE A 191 6.62 2.30 -14.57
CA PHE A 191 7.70 3.15 -15.03
C PHE A 191 8.99 2.67 -14.36
N PRO A 192 10.03 2.28 -15.13
CA PRO A 192 11.31 1.92 -14.55
C PRO A 192 11.91 3.08 -13.76
N VAL A 193 12.24 2.85 -12.50
CA VAL A 193 12.89 3.83 -11.62
C VAL A 193 14.37 3.85 -11.90
N THR A 194 14.94 5.04 -12.15
CA THR A 194 16.38 5.26 -12.36
C THR A 194 17.07 5.76 -11.10
N GLU A 195 16.35 6.52 -10.27
CA GLU A 195 16.87 7.04 -9.01
C GLU A 195 15.75 7.01 -7.96
N TYR A 196 16.11 6.77 -6.71
CA TYR A 196 15.19 6.86 -5.58
C TYR A 196 15.88 7.41 -4.33
N LYS A 197 15.09 8.04 -3.47
CA LYS A 197 15.50 8.42 -2.13
C LYS A 197 14.41 8.05 -1.13
N ILE A 198 14.81 7.38 -0.05
CA ILE A 198 13.94 7.00 1.06
C ILE A 198 14.54 7.60 2.33
N ASP A 199 13.85 8.59 2.90
CA ASP A 199 14.15 9.16 4.21
C ASP A 199 12.99 8.83 5.14
N CYS A 200 13.04 7.66 5.74
CA CYS A 200 11.98 7.14 6.58
C CYS A 200 12.56 6.58 7.88
N ASP A 201 12.07 7.05 9.02
CA ASP A 201 12.35 6.42 10.30
C ASP A 201 11.30 5.33 10.55
N PHE A 202 11.62 4.12 10.07
CA PHE A 202 10.71 2.99 10.19
C PHE A 202 10.41 2.62 11.63
N ALA A 203 11.39 2.77 12.55
CA ALA A 203 11.19 2.46 13.96
C ALA A 203 10.14 3.35 14.61
N SER A 204 10.22 4.66 14.39
CA SER A 204 9.28 5.62 14.99
C SER A 204 7.89 5.56 14.38
N LEU A 205 7.79 5.22 13.09
CA LEU A 205 6.53 5.22 12.35
C LEU A 205 5.79 3.88 12.45
N TYR A 206 6.52 2.78 12.33
CA TYR A 206 5.92 1.45 12.11
C TYR A 206 6.19 0.45 13.24
N GLY A 207 7.17 0.73 14.11
CA GLY A 207 7.55 -0.12 15.23
C GLY A 207 9.03 -0.49 15.24
N ARG A 208 9.57 -0.78 16.43
CA ARG A 208 11.00 -1.07 16.62
C ARG A 208 11.47 -2.29 15.83
N GLU A 209 10.58 -3.24 15.58
CA GLU A 209 10.81 -4.44 14.78
C GLU A 209 11.17 -4.14 13.32
N PHE A 210 10.79 -2.96 12.82
CA PHE A 210 11.10 -2.49 11.46
C PHE A 210 12.32 -1.54 11.41
N SER A 211 13.03 -1.34 12.53
CA SER A 211 14.18 -0.40 12.62
C SER A 211 15.32 -0.74 11.66
N PHE A 212 15.51 -2.03 11.36
CA PHE A 212 16.57 -2.49 10.44
C PHE A 212 16.39 -1.93 9.03
N LEU A 213 15.14 -1.63 8.60
CA LEU A 213 14.85 -1.03 7.30
C LEU A 213 15.46 0.38 7.14
N ASN A 214 15.82 1.06 8.23
CA ASN A 214 16.52 2.35 8.16
C ASN A 214 17.87 2.27 7.43
N ASN A 215 18.51 1.08 7.49
CA ASN A 215 19.86 0.86 6.95
C ASN A 215 19.86 -0.13 5.76
N GLU A 216 18.72 -0.74 5.47
CA GLU A 216 18.61 -1.69 4.36
C GLU A 216 18.26 -0.97 3.06
N LYS A 217 18.79 -1.51 1.97
CA LYS A 217 18.36 -1.11 0.62
C LYS A 217 17.17 -1.97 0.20
N PRO A 218 16.15 -1.36 -0.44
CA PRO A 218 15.07 -2.15 -1.01
C PRO A 218 15.61 -3.13 -2.06
N SER A 219 15.02 -4.32 -2.13
CA SER A 219 15.29 -5.33 -3.17
C SER A 219 14.89 -4.82 -4.55
N SER A 220 13.80 -4.06 -4.60
CA SER A 220 13.34 -3.38 -5.81
C SER A 220 12.62 -2.07 -5.49
N VAL A 221 12.65 -1.14 -6.44
CA VAL A 221 11.83 0.08 -6.42
C VAL A 221 11.27 0.28 -7.81
N PHE A 222 9.95 0.41 -7.91
CA PHE A 222 9.28 0.75 -9.16
C PHE A 222 8.13 1.74 -8.92
N MET A 223 7.70 2.42 -9.98
CA MET A 223 6.54 3.29 -9.96
C MET A 223 5.45 2.70 -10.84
N ALA A 224 4.29 2.35 -10.26
CA ALA A 224 3.13 1.93 -11.01
C ALA A 224 2.26 3.15 -11.38
N LYS A 225 1.74 3.11 -12.62
CA LYS A 225 0.85 4.16 -13.15
C LYS A 225 -0.42 4.30 -12.32
N GLY A 226 -0.95 3.16 -11.87
CA GLY A 226 -2.23 3.11 -11.18
C GLY A 226 -3.42 3.00 -12.13
N SER A 227 -4.61 3.00 -11.56
CA SER A 227 -5.89 2.94 -12.28
C SER A 227 -7.06 3.31 -11.37
N GLU A 228 -8.28 3.27 -11.91
CA GLU A 228 -9.48 3.23 -11.09
C GLU A 228 -9.51 1.96 -10.23
N VAL A 229 -10.01 2.12 -9.00
CA VAL A 229 -10.14 1.05 -8.02
C VAL A 229 -11.53 1.05 -7.41
N LYS A 230 -12.03 -0.15 -7.10
CA LYS A 230 -13.27 -0.36 -6.36
C LYS A 230 -12.97 -1.21 -5.15
N ILE A 231 -13.30 -0.73 -3.97
CA ILE A 231 -13.19 -1.47 -2.72
C ILE A 231 -14.58 -1.91 -2.30
N PHE A 232 -14.75 -3.21 -2.11
CA PHE A 232 -16.04 -3.78 -1.72
C PHE A 232 -16.22 -3.82 -0.20
N ARG A 233 -17.44 -4.11 0.23
CA ARG A 233 -17.73 -4.22 1.65
C ARG A 233 -16.97 -5.39 2.25
N LYS A 234 -16.45 -5.19 3.45
CA LYS A 234 -15.72 -6.21 4.18
C LYS A 234 -16.61 -7.40 4.53
N LYS A 235 -16.00 -8.57 4.55
CA LYS A 235 -16.54 -9.83 5.08
C LYS A 235 -15.73 -10.23 6.33
N THR A 236 -16.30 -11.04 7.19
CA THR A 236 -15.59 -11.57 8.38
C THR A 236 -15.12 -12.97 8.08
N LEU A 237 -13.87 -13.25 8.40
CA LEU A 237 -13.32 -14.60 8.51
C LEU A 237 -13.18 -14.94 10.00
N ASN A 238 -13.99 -15.88 10.48
CA ASN A 238 -13.98 -16.35 11.87
C ASN A 238 -13.29 -17.72 11.97
#